data_bf943805b125f208e0aeb8dde2f112c6
#
_entry.id   bf943805b125f208e0aeb8dde2f112c6
#
_cell.length_a   1.000
_cell.length_b   1.000
_cell.length_c   1.000
_cell.angle_alpha   90.00
_cell.angle_beta   90.00
_cell.angle_gamma   90.00
#
_symmetry.space_group_name_H-M   'P 1'
#
loop_
_entity.id
_entity.type
_entity.pdbx_description
1 polymer ?
#
loop_
_entity_poly.entity_id
_entity_poly.type
_entity_poly.pdbx_seq_one_letter_code
_entity_poly.pdbx_strand_id
1 'polypeptide(L)'
;MIDCMFRQQVLPRLVMAIAMALFTTSCHPQIRVNRKVKGLPKLASKHYVSYDSDKFGYRKWVSEDVGANLSPTTVIIGVHGISGYSGDYENLGKHLLKYRPDVALYAPETRGQGMDFNKARIGDIRHAKTWYKDLYTFTRLIRKLHPRSKIVWFGESMGSLIVMHAYSSTPPGERKPDALIISSPIVDVESRLPPWKLLAIRMTEMLLPKLRISLESLADGEHPVVTKDDIHEQQAAKNPWYIKRYTLRLLLKLGDMAAVMEKKAARVRCPVLVIHGGKDIFTREASVERFFQHFPEGVDKTKKFYPGSYHLLMYDHDREKIFREVSKWLGKLK
;
A
#
# COMPACT_ATOMS: atom_id res chain seq x y z
N MET A 1 18.42 -45.64 -1.51
CA MET A 1 19.65 -45.14 -0.90
C MET A 1 20.56 -44.36 -1.87
N ILE A 2 20.15 -44.16 -3.12
CA ILE A 2 20.92 -43.43 -4.16
C ILE A 2 20.39 -41.99 -4.38
N ASP A 3 19.16 -41.70 -3.96
CA ASP A 3 18.52 -40.39 -4.18
C ASP A 3 18.91 -39.30 -3.14
N CYS A 4 19.51 -39.68 -2.03
CA CYS A 4 19.90 -38.72 -0.96
C CYS A 4 21.29 -38.08 -1.20
N MET A 5 22.15 -38.68 -2.00
CA MET A 5 23.50 -38.17 -2.26
C MET A 5 23.55 -37.08 -3.36
N PHE A 6 22.60 -37.03 -4.29
CA PHE A 6 22.60 -36.03 -5.37
C PHE A 6 22.13 -34.65 -4.94
N ARG A 7 21.27 -34.55 -3.91
CA ARG A 7 20.74 -33.26 -3.43
C ARG A 7 21.72 -32.45 -2.57
N GLN A 8 22.73 -33.07 -1.96
CA GLN A 8 23.66 -32.36 -1.07
C GLN A 8 24.86 -31.72 -1.77
N GLN A 9 25.19 -32.08 -3.00
CA GLN A 9 26.40 -31.60 -3.68
C GLN A 9 26.17 -30.61 -4.82
N VAL A 10 24.97 -30.52 -5.37
CA VAL A 10 24.71 -29.66 -6.54
C VAL A 10 24.46 -28.21 -6.12
N LEU A 11 23.78 -27.97 -4.99
CA LEU A 11 23.44 -26.64 -4.53
C LEU A 11 24.65 -25.78 -4.11
N PRO A 12 25.65 -26.31 -3.33
CA PRO A 12 26.84 -25.52 -2.99
C PRO A 12 27.74 -25.20 -4.18
N ARG A 13 27.80 -26.09 -5.19
CA ARG A 13 28.62 -25.86 -6.39
C ARG A 13 27.99 -24.82 -7.32
N LEU A 14 26.67 -24.75 -7.40
CA LEU A 14 25.96 -23.74 -8.18
C LEU A 14 26.12 -22.35 -7.55
N VAL A 15 26.04 -22.25 -6.22
CA VAL A 15 26.24 -20.99 -5.49
C VAL A 15 27.69 -20.50 -5.64
N MET A 16 28.69 -21.41 -5.61
CA MET A 16 30.10 -21.05 -5.79
C MET A 16 30.43 -20.65 -7.23
N ALA A 17 29.84 -21.28 -8.22
CA ALA A 17 30.00 -20.94 -9.64
C ALA A 17 29.41 -19.55 -9.97
N ILE A 18 28.26 -19.21 -9.39
CA ILE A 18 27.64 -17.89 -9.53
C ILE A 18 28.49 -16.81 -8.84
N ALA A 19 29.07 -17.10 -7.68
CA ALA A 19 29.96 -16.17 -6.98
C ALA A 19 31.26 -15.88 -7.75
N MET A 20 31.85 -16.88 -8.42
CA MET A 20 33.06 -16.69 -9.23
C MET A 20 32.83 -15.91 -10.54
N ALA A 21 31.66 -16.06 -11.17
CA ALA A 21 31.33 -15.36 -12.41
C ALA A 21 31.08 -13.85 -12.22
N LEU A 22 30.82 -13.38 -10.98
CA LEU A 22 30.52 -11.98 -10.68
C LEU A 22 31.73 -11.11 -10.36
N PHE A 23 32.91 -11.70 -10.18
CA PHE A 23 34.15 -10.92 -9.91
C PHE A 23 34.85 -10.36 -11.16
N THR A 24 34.38 -10.66 -12.38
CA THR A 24 35.06 -10.28 -13.62
C THR A 24 34.41 -9.17 -14.45
N THR A 25 33.36 -8.52 -13.98
CA THR A 25 32.76 -7.38 -14.69
C THR A 25 32.70 -6.12 -13.83
N SER A 26 33.73 -5.48 -13.82
CA SER A 26 34.15 -4.24 -13.90
C SER A 26 33.48 -2.92 -13.93
N CYS A 27 34.15 -1.94 -13.84
CA CYS A 27 33.92 -0.51 -14.02
C CYS A 27 32.88 -0.16 -15.11
N HIS A 28 31.66 0.13 -14.70
CA HIS A 28 30.77 0.94 -15.53
C HIS A 28 30.96 2.41 -15.16
N PRO A 29 31.16 3.30 -16.15
CA PRO A 29 31.24 4.73 -15.89
C PRO A 29 29.92 5.18 -15.27
N GLN A 30 30.01 5.84 -14.13
CA GLN A 30 28.86 6.50 -13.52
C GLN A 30 28.35 7.56 -14.49
N ILE A 31 27.30 7.26 -15.23
CA ILE A 31 26.56 8.26 -15.98
C ILE A 31 26.08 9.29 -14.95
N ARG A 32 26.69 10.46 -14.93
CA ARG A 32 26.20 11.62 -14.18
C ARG A 32 24.80 11.91 -14.70
N VAL A 33 23.81 11.41 -13.97
CA VAL A 33 22.41 11.77 -14.21
C VAL A 33 22.33 13.27 -13.99
N ASN A 34 22.15 14.02 -15.07
CA ASN A 34 21.85 15.44 -15.05
C ASN A 34 20.77 15.67 -13.99
N ARG A 35 21.08 16.45 -12.95
CA ARG A 35 20.10 16.86 -11.94
C ARG A 35 19.04 17.68 -12.67
N LYS A 36 17.95 17.04 -13.10
CA LYS A 36 16.77 17.76 -13.59
C LYS A 36 16.41 18.82 -12.55
N VAL A 37 16.27 20.07 -13.01
CA VAL A 37 15.73 21.14 -12.20
C VAL A 37 14.43 20.61 -11.58
N LYS A 38 14.38 20.50 -10.26
CA LYS A 38 13.20 19.97 -9.56
C LYS A 38 12.04 20.93 -9.77
N GLY A 39 11.06 20.51 -10.53
CA GLY A 39 9.79 21.24 -10.62
C GLY A 39 9.11 21.27 -9.23
N LEU A 40 8.42 22.37 -8.94
CA LEU A 40 7.64 22.47 -7.70
C LEU A 40 6.49 21.46 -7.71
N PRO A 41 6.18 20.85 -6.55
CA PRO A 41 5.00 20.01 -6.42
C PRO A 41 3.72 20.75 -6.82
N LYS A 42 2.91 20.13 -7.68
CA LYS A 42 1.65 20.72 -8.14
C LYS A 42 0.58 19.66 -8.40
N LEU A 43 -0.67 20.07 -8.25
CA LEU A 43 -1.83 19.27 -8.60
C LEU A 43 -2.34 19.74 -9.98
N ALA A 44 -2.51 18.80 -10.92
CA ALA A 44 -3.17 19.00 -12.20
C ALA A 44 -4.48 18.20 -12.24
N SER A 45 -5.27 18.29 -13.30
CA SER A 45 -6.60 17.66 -13.38
C SER A 45 -6.59 16.13 -13.23
N LYS A 46 -5.58 15.44 -13.77
CA LYS A 46 -5.49 13.96 -13.81
C LYS A 46 -4.19 13.40 -13.20
N HIS A 47 -3.28 14.25 -12.81
CA HIS A 47 -1.99 13.82 -12.22
C HIS A 47 -1.49 14.87 -11.23
N TYR A 48 -0.56 14.46 -10.36
CA TYR A 48 0.21 15.38 -9.53
C TYR A 48 1.71 15.19 -9.77
N VAL A 49 2.46 16.23 -9.46
CA VAL A 49 3.93 16.23 -9.45
C VAL A 49 4.38 16.13 -8.02
N SER A 50 5.19 15.11 -7.71
CA SER A 50 5.69 14.87 -6.36
C SER A 50 6.95 15.71 -6.04
N TYR A 51 7.48 15.54 -4.83
CA TYR A 51 8.62 16.28 -4.27
C TYR A 51 9.91 16.17 -5.11
N ASP A 52 10.04 15.14 -5.92
CA ASP A 52 11.20 14.85 -6.77
C ASP A 52 10.94 15.07 -8.27
N SER A 53 9.84 15.73 -8.60
CA SER A 53 9.34 16.00 -9.94
C SER A 53 8.78 14.78 -10.69
N ASP A 54 8.68 13.64 -10.03
CA ASP A 54 7.97 12.49 -10.59
C ASP A 54 6.47 12.75 -10.67
N LYS A 55 5.84 12.17 -11.70
CA LYS A 55 4.40 12.33 -11.96
C LYS A 55 3.66 11.04 -11.65
N PHE A 56 2.50 11.18 -11.04
CA PHE A 56 1.60 10.08 -10.74
C PHE A 56 0.18 10.49 -11.08
N GLY A 57 -0.61 9.55 -11.62
CA GLY A 57 -2.03 9.73 -11.77
C GLY A 57 -2.75 9.83 -10.42
N TYR A 58 -3.97 10.27 -10.42
CA TYR A 58 -4.92 10.13 -9.32
C TYR A 58 -6.35 10.16 -9.84
N ARG A 59 -7.26 9.61 -9.05
CA ARG A 59 -8.71 9.76 -9.24
C ARG A 59 -9.31 10.55 -8.10
N LYS A 60 -10.48 11.14 -8.34
CA LYS A 60 -11.22 11.87 -7.33
C LYS A 60 -12.72 11.63 -7.47
N TRP A 61 -13.40 11.60 -6.36
CA TRP A 61 -14.85 11.60 -6.24
C TRP A 61 -15.21 12.75 -5.31
N VAL A 62 -15.71 13.83 -5.90
CA VAL A 62 -16.03 15.10 -5.24
C VAL A 62 -17.38 15.53 -5.78
N SER A 63 -18.33 15.84 -4.90
CA SER A 63 -19.64 16.34 -5.33
C SER A 63 -19.51 17.65 -6.09
N GLU A 64 -20.32 17.85 -7.12
CA GLU A 64 -20.36 19.10 -7.89
C GLU A 64 -20.82 20.27 -7.02
N ASP A 65 -21.67 20.02 -6.01
CA ASP A 65 -22.10 21.01 -5.03
C ASP A 65 -20.93 21.51 -4.15
N VAL A 66 -19.88 20.68 -4.02
CA VAL A 66 -18.60 21.02 -3.42
C VAL A 66 -17.72 21.70 -4.47
N GLY A 67 -17.90 22.95 -4.73
CA GLY A 67 -17.09 23.65 -5.73
C GLY A 67 -17.63 25.02 -6.07
N ALA A 68 -18.95 25.14 -6.06
CA ALA A 68 -19.58 26.44 -6.31
C ALA A 68 -19.54 27.35 -5.08
N ASN A 69 -19.66 26.81 -3.83
CA ASN A 69 -19.62 27.61 -2.58
C ASN A 69 -19.30 26.80 -1.31
N LEU A 70 -19.11 25.47 -1.37
CA LEU A 70 -18.89 24.61 -0.19
C LEU A 70 -17.59 23.82 -0.34
N SER A 71 -16.73 23.89 0.66
CA SER A 71 -15.60 22.93 0.79
C SER A 71 -16.09 21.65 1.47
N PRO A 72 -15.58 20.46 1.10
CA PRO A 72 -15.92 19.25 1.83
C PRO A 72 -15.53 19.37 3.30
N THR A 73 -16.33 18.83 4.19
CA THR A 73 -16.01 18.78 5.63
C THR A 73 -14.83 17.86 5.88
N THR A 74 -14.76 16.76 5.13
CA THR A 74 -13.73 15.75 5.22
C THR A 74 -13.20 15.35 3.85
N VAL A 75 -11.91 15.16 3.74
CA VAL A 75 -11.26 14.62 2.55
C VAL A 75 -10.53 13.33 2.90
N ILE A 76 -10.89 12.25 2.24
CA ILE A 76 -10.19 10.97 2.32
C ILE A 76 -9.08 10.95 1.25
N ILE A 77 -7.87 10.56 1.65
CA ILE A 77 -6.78 10.22 0.73
C ILE A 77 -6.59 8.71 0.80
N GLY A 78 -7.03 8.02 -0.28
CA GLY A 78 -7.00 6.57 -0.41
C GLY A 78 -5.69 6.05 -0.99
N VAL A 79 -5.01 5.13 -0.31
CA VAL A 79 -3.77 4.49 -0.74
C VAL A 79 -4.04 3.01 -0.98
N HIS A 80 -3.98 2.60 -2.25
CA HIS A 80 -4.37 1.27 -2.72
C HIS A 80 -3.36 0.17 -2.35
N GLY A 81 -3.80 -1.08 -2.48
CA GLY A 81 -3.01 -2.29 -2.26
C GLY A 81 -1.96 -2.59 -3.34
N ILE A 82 -1.23 -3.69 -3.16
CA ILE A 82 -0.31 -4.23 -4.18
C ILE A 82 -1.13 -4.70 -5.40
N SER A 83 -0.60 -4.58 -6.59
CA SER A 83 -1.30 -4.81 -7.88
C SER A 83 -2.47 -3.88 -8.15
N GLY A 84 -2.84 -3.06 -7.17
CA GLY A 84 -3.95 -2.14 -7.26
C GLY A 84 -3.61 -0.82 -7.96
N TYR A 85 -4.58 0.05 -7.99
CA TYR A 85 -4.50 1.39 -8.58
C TYR A 85 -5.58 2.30 -7.97
N SER A 86 -5.56 3.56 -8.31
CA SER A 86 -6.53 4.55 -7.77
C SER A 86 -8.01 4.17 -8.00
N GLY A 87 -8.30 3.34 -9.02
CA GLY A 87 -9.65 2.85 -9.32
C GLY A 87 -10.22 1.89 -8.30
N ASP A 88 -9.40 1.29 -7.42
CA ASP A 88 -9.88 0.40 -6.36
C ASP A 88 -10.81 1.11 -5.37
N TYR A 89 -10.72 2.43 -5.31
CA TYR A 89 -11.61 3.28 -4.51
C TYR A 89 -12.90 3.69 -5.21
N GLU A 90 -13.16 3.24 -6.45
CA GLU A 90 -14.33 3.67 -7.24
C GLU A 90 -15.65 3.34 -6.55
N ASN A 91 -15.79 2.12 -6.00
CA ASN A 91 -17.04 1.70 -5.34
C ASN A 91 -17.32 2.55 -4.10
N LEU A 92 -16.31 2.77 -3.25
CA LEU A 92 -16.44 3.66 -2.08
C LEU A 92 -16.70 5.11 -2.53
N GLY A 93 -16.00 5.59 -3.55
CA GLY A 93 -16.16 6.95 -4.07
C GLY A 93 -17.59 7.22 -4.58
N LYS A 94 -18.18 6.29 -5.33
CA LYS A 94 -19.57 6.37 -5.79
C LYS A 94 -20.57 6.34 -4.60
N HIS A 95 -20.31 5.51 -3.60
CA HIS A 95 -21.12 5.46 -2.38
C HIS A 95 -21.09 6.81 -1.65
N LEU A 96 -19.88 7.38 -1.45
CA LEU A 96 -19.74 8.68 -0.79
C LEU A 96 -20.42 9.81 -1.57
N LEU A 97 -20.27 9.90 -2.88
CA LEU A 97 -20.97 10.88 -3.71
C LEU A 97 -22.48 10.83 -3.50
N LYS A 98 -23.05 9.61 -3.36
CA LYS A 98 -24.50 9.43 -3.20
C LYS A 98 -25.00 9.73 -1.79
N TYR A 99 -24.27 9.34 -0.76
CA TYR A 99 -24.76 9.33 0.62
C TYR A 99 -24.05 10.32 1.55
N ARG A 100 -22.89 10.83 1.14
CA ARG A 100 -22.05 11.76 1.92
C ARG A 100 -21.41 12.80 0.98
N PRO A 101 -22.20 13.65 0.33
CA PRO A 101 -21.69 14.68 -0.58
C PRO A 101 -20.75 15.68 0.11
N ASP A 102 -20.78 15.75 1.44
CA ASP A 102 -19.87 16.52 2.28
C ASP A 102 -18.46 15.91 2.43
N VAL A 103 -18.25 14.68 1.90
CA VAL A 103 -16.96 13.97 1.94
C VAL A 103 -16.39 13.85 0.53
N ALA A 104 -15.17 14.33 0.33
CA ALA A 104 -14.42 14.10 -0.90
C ALA A 104 -13.45 12.92 -0.74
N LEU A 105 -13.25 12.15 -1.80
CA LEU A 105 -12.25 11.08 -1.87
C LEU A 105 -11.27 11.36 -3.01
N TYR A 106 -9.97 11.32 -2.68
CA TYR A 106 -8.85 11.41 -3.61
C TYR A 106 -7.98 10.17 -3.48
N ALA A 107 -7.71 9.48 -4.56
CA ALA A 107 -6.87 8.30 -4.58
C ALA A 107 -5.66 8.51 -5.52
N PRO A 108 -4.48 8.85 -4.98
CA PRO A 108 -3.26 8.93 -5.78
C PRO A 108 -2.73 7.54 -6.14
N GLU A 109 -2.05 7.46 -7.27
CA GLU A 109 -1.26 6.27 -7.62
C GLU A 109 -0.02 6.18 -6.74
N THR A 110 0.28 4.96 -6.32
CA THR A 110 1.45 4.65 -5.50
C THR A 110 2.67 4.45 -6.40
N ARG A 111 3.81 5.02 -6.05
CA ARG A 111 5.09 4.87 -6.78
C ARG A 111 5.41 3.40 -7.05
N GLY A 112 5.69 3.07 -8.31
CA GLY A 112 5.94 1.72 -8.79
C GLY A 112 4.68 0.88 -9.00
N GLN A 113 3.48 1.48 -8.91
CA GLN A 113 2.19 0.82 -9.06
C GLN A 113 1.27 1.67 -9.98
N GLY A 114 0.18 1.07 -10.45
CA GLY A 114 -0.87 1.77 -11.16
C GLY A 114 -0.39 2.68 -12.30
N MET A 115 -0.94 3.90 -12.36
CA MET A 115 -0.55 4.94 -13.34
C MET A 115 0.73 5.69 -12.90
N ASP A 116 1.78 4.96 -12.53
CA ASP A 116 3.11 5.56 -12.41
C ASP A 116 3.68 5.82 -13.82
N PHE A 117 4.04 7.07 -14.10
CA PHE A 117 4.56 7.46 -15.42
C PHE A 117 5.96 6.91 -15.70
N ASN A 118 6.71 6.52 -14.66
CA ASN A 118 8.01 5.88 -14.83
C ASN A 118 7.88 4.36 -14.94
N LYS A 119 7.74 3.86 -16.16
CA LYS A 119 7.54 2.44 -16.45
C LYS A 119 8.71 1.55 -16.01
N ALA A 120 9.93 2.08 -15.90
CA ALA A 120 11.11 1.31 -15.52
C ALA A 120 11.08 0.80 -14.06
N ARG A 121 10.22 1.38 -13.21
CA ARG A 121 10.10 0.98 -11.79
C ARG A 121 8.79 0.28 -11.45
N ILE A 122 7.93 -0.01 -12.42
CA ILE A 122 6.66 -0.73 -12.16
C ILE A 122 6.98 -2.07 -11.49
N GLY A 123 6.31 -2.37 -10.37
CA GLY A 123 6.54 -3.56 -9.54
C GLY A 123 7.85 -3.51 -8.73
N ASP A 124 8.44 -2.31 -8.55
CA ASP A 124 9.67 -2.13 -7.80
C ASP A 124 9.63 -0.89 -6.89
N ILE A 125 10.38 -0.96 -5.80
CA ILE A 125 10.65 0.18 -4.91
C ILE A 125 12.06 0.07 -4.33
N ARG A 126 12.84 1.14 -4.47
CA ARG A 126 14.18 1.18 -3.88
C ARG A 126 14.14 1.50 -2.38
N HIS A 127 13.31 2.46 -1.99
CA HIS A 127 13.20 2.93 -0.62
C HIS A 127 11.74 3.21 -0.26
N ALA A 128 11.19 2.54 0.73
CA ALA A 128 9.81 2.74 1.20
C ALA A 128 9.54 4.21 1.62
N LYS A 129 10.56 4.92 2.12
CA LYS A 129 10.44 6.35 2.48
C LYS A 129 10.01 7.24 1.31
N THR A 130 10.18 6.81 0.04
CA THR A 130 9.71 7.57 -1.12
C THR A 130 8.18 7.57 -1.18
N TRP A 131 7.51 6.46 -0.82
CA TRP A 131 6.05 6.41 -0.68
C TRP A 131 5.54 7.42 0.35
N TYR A 132 6.22 7.51 1.51
CA TYR A 132 5.82 8.46 2.56
C TYR A 132 5.93 9.92 2.08
N LYS A 133 7.03 10.26 1.39
CA LYS A 133 7.23 11.60 0.82
C LYS A 133 6.21 11.94 -0.27
N ASP A 134 5.81 10.95 -1.09
CA ASP A 134 4.75 11.13 -2.08
C ASP A 134 3.41 11.41 -1.39
N LEU A 135 3.07 10.63 -0.35
CA LEU A 135 1.84 10.81 0.42
C LEU A 135 1.80 12.18 1.13
N TYR A 136 2.91 12.61 1.77
CA TYR A 136 2.99 13.95 2.36
C TYR A 136 2.82 15.04 1.30
N THR A 137 3.46 14.89 0.15
CA THR A 137 3.37 15.86 -0.94
C THR A 137 1.95 15.96 -1.47
N PHE A 138 1.31 14.84 -1.74
CA PHE A 138 -0.08 14.80 -2.18
C PHE A 138 -1.01 15.40 -1.12
N THR A 139 -0.84 15.04 0.15
CA THR A 139 -1.61 15.58 1.28
C THR A 139 -1.50 17.10 1.37
N ARG A 140 -0.29 17.68 1.21
CA ARG A 140 -0.11 19.14 1.19
C ARG A 140 -0.85 19.80 0.02
N LEU A 141 -0.81 19.19 -1.15
CA LEU A 141 -1.52 19.69 -2.33
C LEU A 141 -3.04 19.68 -2.11
N ILE A 142 -3.56 18.61 -1.52
CA ILE A 142 -4.99 18.49 -1.19
C ILE A 142 -5.38 19.48 -0.06
N ARG A 143 -4.54 19.68 0.96
CA ARG A 143 -4.81 20.69 2.00
C ARG A 143 -4.83 22.12 1.44
N LYS A 144 -4.03 22.43 0.43
CA LYS A 144 -4.12 23.73 -0.27
C LYS A 144 -5.43 23.90 -1.02
N LEU A 145 -5.94 22.82 -1.60
CA LEU A 145 -7.22 22.82 -2.31
C LEU A 145 -8.41 22.90 -1.33
N HIS A 146 -8.30 22.22 -0.19
CA HIS A 146 -9.35 22.11 0.84
C HIS A 146 -8.82 22.52 2.22
N PRO A 147 -8.53 23.81 2.48
CA PRO A 147 -7.78 24.25 3.66
C PRO A 147 -8.55 24.05 4.98
N ARG A 148 -9.87 23.99 4.92
CA ARG A 148 -10.74 23.81 6.11
C ARG A 148 -11.17 22.38 6.38
N SER A 149 -10.89 21.47 5.44
CA SER A 149 -11.31 20.06 5.54
C SER A 149 -10.41 19.27 6.49
N LYS A 150 -10.99 18.32 7.21
CA LYS A 150 -10.24 17.25 7.87
C LYS A 150 -9.66 16.30 6.83
N ILE A 151 -8.44 15.88 7.03
CA ILE A 151 -7.80 14.90 6.15
C ILE A 151 -7.75 13.53 6.82
N VAL A 152 -8.33 12.55 6.19
CA VAL A 152 -8.28 11.15 6.59
C VAL A 152 -7.40 10.37 5.62
N TRP A 153 -6.38 9.66 6.11
CA TRP A 153 -5.67 8.69 5.28
C TRP A 153 -6.36 7.34 5.37
N PHE A 154 -6.66 6.77 4.23
CA PHE A 154 -7.25 5.44 4.11
C PHE A 154 -6.26 4.53 3.41
N GLY A 155 -5.70 3.52 4.10
CA GLY A 155 -4.81 2.52 3.51
C GLY A 155 -5.46 1.15 3.45
N GLU A 156 -5.41 0.51 2.28
CA GLU A 156 -5.84 -0.87 2.07
C GLU A 156 -4.64 -1.76 1.80
N SER A 157 -4.52 -2.90 2.49
CA SER A 157 -3.46 -3.89 2.25
C SER A 157 -2.06 -3.25 2.31
N MET A 158 -1.26 -3.28 1.23
CA MET A 158 0.00 -2.55 1.12
C MET A 158 -0.16 -1.06 1.48
N GLY A 159 -1.29 -0.45 1.11
CA GLY A 159 -1.61 0.94 1.47
C GLY A 159 -1.68 1.15 2.98
N SER A 160 -2.13 0.15 3.75
CA SER A 160 -2.13 0.20 5.21
C SER A 160 -0.72 0.31 5.79
N LEU A 161 0.25 -0.44 5.21
CA LEU A 161 1.67 -0.33 5.57
C LEU A 161 2.19 1.09 5.30
N ILE A 162 1.91 1.63 4.10
CA ILE A 162 2.37 2.95 3.69
C ILE A 162 1.82 4.03 4.64
N VAL A 163 0.52 4.02 4.92
CA VAL A 163 -0.16 4.99 5.77
C VAL A 163 0.38 4.94 7.20
N MET A 164 0.48 3.76 7.80
CA MET A 164 0.96 3.59 9.18
C MET A 164 2.42 4.00 9.34
N HIS A 165 3.26 3.63 8.40
CA HIS A 165 4.67 4.01 8.40
C HIS A 165 4.86 5.52 8.15
N ALA A 166 4.14 6.10 7.20
CA ALA A 166 4.16 7.54 6.95
C ALA A 166 3.71 8.30 8.20
N TYR A 167 2.57 7.93 8.82
CA TYR A 167 2.08 8.57 10.04
C TYR A 167 3.13 8.58 11.16
N SER A 168 3.76 7.42 11.41
CA SER A 168 4.75 7.28 12.48
C SER A 168 6.09 7.94 12.19
N SER A 169 6.37 8.25 10.93
CA SER A 169 7.62 8.85 10.43
C SER A 169 7.42 10.27 9.90
N THR A 170 6.29 10.91 10.25
CA THR A 170 5.99 12.29 9.84
C THR A 170 7.10 13.21 10.34
N PRO A 171 7.78 13.98 9.46
CA PRO A 171 8.84 14.89 9.84
C PRO A 171 8.31 16.03 10.73
N PRO A 172 9.18 16.64 11.56
CA PRO A 172 8.86 17.88 12.23
C PRO A 172 8.38 18.95 11.24
N GLY A 173 7.32 19.68 11.59
CA GLY A 173 6.72 20.71 10.72
C GLY A 173 5.74 20.19 9.66
N GLU A 174 5.68 18.89 9.41
CA GLU A 174 4.66 18.29 8.55
C GLU A 174 3.38 17.99 9.34
N ARG A 175 2.23 18.45 8.84
CA ARG A 175 0.94 18.20 9.50
C ARG A 175 0.43 16.79 9.22
N LYS A 176 0.25 15.99 10.27
CA LYS A 176 -0.36 14.66 10.22
C LYS A 176 -1.80 14.68 9.70
N PRO A 177 -2.34 13.56 9.20
CA PRO A 177 -3.77 13.45 8.96
C PRO A 177 -4.55 13.59 10.28
N ASP A 178 -5.80 13.97 10.15
CA ASP A 178 -6.69 14.17 11.30
C ASP A 178 -7.27 12.85 11.80
N ALA A 179 -7.32 11.79 10.94
CA ALA A 179 -7.72 10.43 11.30
C ALA A 179 -7.17 9.39 10.32
N LEU A 180 -7.25 8.11 10.68
CA LEU A 180 -6.79 6.96 9.88
C LEU A 180 -7.91 5.95 9.67
N ILE A 181 -8.00 5.38 8.46
CA ILE A 181 -8.76 4.16 8.16
C ILE A 181 -7.77 3.12 7.65
N ILE A 182 -7.72 1.98 8.29
CA ILE A 182 -6.81 0.87 8.02
C ILE A 182 -7.64 -0.35 7.64
N SER A 183 -7.69 -0.66 6.36
CA SER A 183 -8.46 -1.77 5.80
C SER A 183 -7.53 -2.93 5.45
N SER A 184 -7.93 -4.13 5.85
CA SER A 184 -7.17 -5.37 5.61
C SER A 184 -5.67 -5.20 5.90
N PRO A 185 -5.29 -4.78 7.12
CA PRO A 185 -3.90 -4.48 7.46
C PRO A 185 -3.02 -5.72 7.28
N ILE A 186 -1.87 -5.56 6.66
CA ILE A 186 -0.83 -6.59 6.63
C ILE A 186 -0.01 -6.45 7.90
N VAL A 187 -0.23 -7.35 8.84
CA VAL A 187 0.47 -7.39 10.13
C VAL A 187 0.93 -8.82 10.37
N ASP A 188 2.08 -8.97 11.02
CA ASP A 188 2.60 -10.29 11.41
C ASP A 188 2.60 -11.28 10.22
N VAL A 189 3.35 -10.92 9.18
CA VAL A 189 3.67 -11.89 8.13
C VAL A 189 4.54 -12.96 8.77
N GLU A 190 3.90 -14.02 9.28
CA GLU A 190 4.58 -15.21 9.72
C GLU A 190 5.41 -15.74 8.55
N SER A 191 6.67 -15.36 8.50
CA SER A 191 7.59 -16.04 7.60
C SER A 191 7.79 -17.44 8.18
N ARG A 192 7.00 -18.39 7.69
CA ARG A 192 7.18 -19.83 7.94
C ARG A 192 8.48 -20.32 7.35
N LEU A 193 9.29 -19.40 6.81
CA LEU A 193 10.56 -19.73 6.22
C LEU A 193 11.61 -19.94 7.31
N PRO A 194 12.33 -21.06 7.29
CA PRO A 194 13.47 -21.25 8.16
C PRO A 194 14.47 -20.09 8.01
N PRO A 195 15.19 -19.68 9.08
CA PRO A 195 16.12 -18.53 9.06
C PRO A 195 17.13 -18.58 7.91
N TRP A 196 17.63 -19.77 7.57
CA TRP A 196 18.59 -19.93 6.46
C TRP A 196 17.97 -19.64 5.09
N LYS A 197 16.67 -19.96 4.87
CA LYS A 197 15.96 -19.61 3.62
C LYS A 197 15.77 -18.10 3.52
N LEU A 198 15.41 -17.45 4.62
CA LEU A 198 15.28 -16.00 4.66
C LEU A 198 16.64 -15.32 4.37
N LEU A 199 17.73 -15.84 4.95
CA LEU A 199 19.08 -15.36 4.66
C LEU A 199 19.42 -15.54 3.17
N ALA A 200 19.16 -16.70 2.59
CA ALA A 200 19.39 -16.96 1.16
C ALA A 200 18.59 -16.00 0.27
N ILE A 201 17.33 -15.72 0.60
CA ILE A 201 16.48 -14.75 -0.12
C ILE A 201 17.08 -13.34 -0.02
N ARG A 202 17.55 -12.91 1.15
CA ARG A 202 18.20 -11.59 1.33
C ARG A 202 19.53 -11.49 0.58
N MET A 203 20.32 -12.55 0.55
CA MET A 203 21.56 -12.60 -0.25
C MET A 203 21.23 -12.52 -1.75
N THR A 204 20.19 -13.22 -2.18
CA THR A 204 19.72 -13.13 -3.57
C THR A 204 19.25 -11.70 -3.92
N GLU A 205 18.52 -11.04 -3.02
CA GLU A 205 18.12 -9.65 -3.23
C GLU A 205 19.32 -8.71 -3.32
N MET A 206 20.33 -8.91 -2.50
CA MET A 206 21.54 -8.08 -2.51
C MET A 206 22.29 -8.22 -3.85
N LEU A 207 22.38 -9.43 -4.39
CA LEU A 207 23.07 -9.70 -5.66
C LEU A 207 22.21 -9.37 -6.89
N LEU A 208 20.91 -9.64 -6.81
CA LEU A 208 19.94 -9.51 -7.90
C LEU A 208 18.70 -8.69 -7.49
N PRO A 209 18.86 -7.41 -7.12
CA PRO A 209 17.78 -6.60 -6.54
C PRO A 209 16.60 -6.37 -7.48
N LYS A 210 16.78 -6.62 -8.78
CA LYS A 210 15.72 -6.51 -9.80
C LYS A 210 15.13 -7.87 -10.20
N LEU A 211 15.50 -8.97 -9.53
CA LEU A 211 14.88 -10.27 -9.76
C LEU A 211 13.38 -10.15 -9.49
N ARG A 212 12.57 -10.57 -10.47
CA ARG A 212 11.11 -10.47 -10.40
C ARG A 212 10.47 -11.83 -10.24
N ILE A 213 9.57 -11.91 -9.27
CA ILE A 213 8.75 -13.10 -9.00
C ILE A 213 7.27 -12.73 -9.05
N SER A 214 6.41 -13.70 -9.38
CA SER A 214 4.96 -13.51 -9.31
C SER A 214 4.46 -13.83 -7.89
N LEU A 215 3.33 -13.25 -7.50
CA LEU A 215 2.70 -13.58 -6.21
C LEU A 215 2.16 -15.02 -6.22
N GLU A 216 1.72 -15.51 -7.38
CA GLU A 216 1.27 -16.89 -7.58
C GLU A 216 2.38 -17.91 -7.28
N SER A 217 3.63 -17.60 -7.68
CA SER A 217 4.78 -18.48 -7.38
C SER A 217 5.13 -18.53 -5.89
N LEU A 218 4.65 -17.58 -5.08
CA LEU A 218 4.81 -17.59 -3.63
C LEU A 218 3.71 -18.36 -2.92
N ALA A 219 2.58 -18.59 -3.59
CA ALA A 219 1.41 -19.30 -3.07
C ALA A 219 1.36 -20.77 -3.55
N ASP A 220 2.53 -21.39 -3.82
CA ASP A 220 2.67 -22.77 -4.29
C ASP A 220 1.76 -23.12 -5.50
N GLY A 221 1.49 -22.12 -6.36
CA GLY A 221 0.68 -22.25 -7.56
C GLY A 221 -0.83 -22.17 -7.33
N GLU A 222 -1.30 -22.01 -6.10
CA GLU A 222 -2.70 -21.71 -5.80
C GLU A 222 -3.01 -20.24 -6.04
N HIS A 223 -4.15 -19.97 -6.68
CA HIS A 223 -4.66 -18.60 -6.78
C HIS A 223 -5.30 -18.21 -5.44
N PRO A 224 -4.71 -17.26 -4.70
CA PRO A 224 -5.27 -16.84 -3.43
C PRO A 224 -6.65 -16.20 -3.65
N VAL A 225 -7.68 -16.75 -3.02
CA VAL A 225 -9.03 -16.16 -3.06
C VAL A 225 -9.03 -14.90 -2.21
N VAL A 226 -8.94 -13.75 -2.85
CA VAL A 226 -8.92 -12.43 -2.19
C VAL A 226 -10.30 -11.77 -2.08
N THR A 227 -11.25 -12.24 -2.86
CA THR A 227 -12.69 -11.95 -2.81
C THR A 227 -13.46 -13.03 -3.55
N LYS A 228 -14.74 -13.17 -3.28
CA LYS A 228 -15.66 -14.04 -4.05
C LYS A 228 -16.64 -13.26 -4.91
N ASP A 229 -16.52 -11.93 -4.95
CA ASP A 229 -17.41 -11.09 -5.74
C ASP A 229 -16.84 -10.89 -7.14
N ASP A 230 -17.65 -11.15 -8.16
CA ASP A 230 -17.28 -11.05 -9.58
C ASP A 230 -16.93 -9.62 -10.00
N ILE A 231 -17.35 -8.62 -9.22
CA ILE A 231 -17.03 -7.20 -9.50
C ILE A 231 -15.52 -6.97 -9.54
N HIS A 232 -14.76 -7.60 -8.65
CA HIS A 232 -13.30 -7.48 -8.67
C HIS A 232 -12.72 -8.03 -9.97
N GLU A 233 -13.15 -9.22 -10.39
CA GLU A 233 -12.69 -9.84 -11.64
C GLU A 233 -13.04 -8.98 -12.84
N GLN A 234 -14.29 -8.50 -12.93
CA GLN A 234 -14.75 -7.61 -14.00
C GLN A 234 -14.00 -6.28 -14.06
N GLN A 235 -13.65 -5.70 -12.92
CA GLN A 235 -12.90 -4.45 -12.84
C GLN A 235 -11.40 -4.68 -13.04
N ALA A 236 -10.83 -5.76 -12.51
CA ALA A 236 -9.43 -6.15 -12.67
C ALA A 236 -9.10 -6.51 -14.13
N ALA A 237 -10.00 -7.21 -14.84
CA ALA A 237 -9.83 -7.52 -16.25
C ALA A 237 -9.71 -6.27 -17.13
N LYS A 238 -10.30 -5.15 -16.69
CA LYS A 238 -10.22 -3.84 -17.37
C LYS A 238 -9.05 -2.98 -16.87
N ASN A 239 -8.25 -3.48 -15.91
CA ASN A 239 -7.14 -2.72 -15.36
C ASN A 239 -5.88 -2.86 -16.23
N PRO A 240 -5.51 -1.87 -17.05
CA PRO A 240 -4.33 -1.95 -17.91
C PRO A 240 -3.01 -1.81 -17.12
N TRP A 241 -3.09 -1.52 -15.82
CA TRP A 241 -1.93 -1.33 -14.94
C TRP A 241 -1.70 -2.51 -13.99
N TYR A 242 -2.42 -3.62 -14.16
CA TYR A 242 -2.25 -4.81 -13.34
C TYR A 242 -0.80 -5.34 -13.45
N ILE A 243 -0.19 -5.59 -12.30
CA ILE A 243 1.20 -6.02 -12.20
C ILE A 243 1.26 -7.49 -11.82
N LYS A 244 1.82 -8.32 -12.70
CA LYS A 244 1.94 -9.78 -12.48
C LYS A 244 3.21 -10.16 -11.70
N ARG A 245 4.27 -9.37 -11.79
CA ARG A 245 5.59 -9.73 -11.22
C ARG A 245 6.22 -8.54 -10.51
N TYR A 246 6.74 -8.80 -9.32
CA TYR A 246 7.35 -7.81 -8.43
C TYR A 246 8.81 -8.12 -8.21
N THR A 247 9.62 -7.10 -7.96
CA THR A 247 11.01 -7.34 -7.54
C THR A 247 11.02 -7.97 -6.16
N LEU A 248 11.98 -8.88 -5.96
CA LEU A 248 12.22 -9.47 -4.64
C LEU A 248 12.46 -8.39 -3.58
N ARG A 249 13.14 -7.31 -3.96
CA ARG A 249 13.36 -6.14 -3.11
C ARG A 249 12.04 -5.51 -2.62
N LEU A 250 11.05 -5.32 -3.49
CA LEU A 250 9.75 -4.77 -3.08
C LEU A 250 9.08 -5.68 -2.06
N LEU A 251 9.04 -6.98 -2.32
CA LEU A 251 8.37 -7.95 -1.45
C LEU A 251 9.05 -8.04 -0.07
N LEU A 252 10.37 -8.06 -0.02
CA LEU A 252 11.11 -8.02 1.25
C LEU A 252 10.85 -6.72 2.02
N LYS A 253 10.76 -5.57 1.31
CA LYS A 253 10.40 -4.30 1.95
C LYS A 253 9.01 -4.35 2.59
N LEU A 254 8.03 -4.95 1.93
CA LEU A 254 6.70 -5.11 2.50
C LEU A 254 6.72 -6.00 3.75
N GLY A 255 7.47 -7.10 3.71
CA GLY A 255 7.69 -7.97 4.88
C GLY A 255 8.33 -7.22 6.06
N ASP A 256 9.41 -6.46 5.80
CA ASP A 256 10.07 -5.64 6.83
C ASP A 256 9.13 -4.57 7.42
N MET A 257 8.24 -4.00 6.58
CA MET A 257 7.25 -3.03 7.04
C MET A 257 6.18 -3.70 7.91
N ALA A 258 5.68 -4.87 7.50
CA ALA A 258 4.67 -5.63 8.23
C ALA A 258 5.17 -6.05 9.62
N ALA A 259 6.41 -6.51 9.72
CA ALA A 259 7.01 -6.98 10.97
C ALA A 259 7.07 -5.94 12.11
N VAL A 260 6.89 -4.66 11.79
CA VAL A 260 6.94 -3.58 12.80
C VAL A 260 5.62 -2.80 12.93
N MET A 261 4.53 -3.30 12.36
CA MET A 261 3.24 -2.60 12.34
C MET A 261 2.68 -2.33 13.75
N GLU A 262 2.83 -3.26 14.69
CA GLU A 262 2.43 -3.08 16.08
C GLU A 262 3.17 -1.90 16.73
N LYS A 263 4.48 -1.79 16.51
CA LYS A 263 5.28 -0.64 16.96
C LYS A 263 4.83 0.68 16.32
N LYS A 264 4.25 0.63 15.11
CA LYS A 264 3.70 1.82 14.45
C LYS A 264 2.34 2.19 15.03
N ALA A 265 1.49 1.21 15.37
CA ALA A 265 0.22 1.44 16.03
C ALA A 265 0.39 2.19 17.36
N ALA A 266 1.38 1.81 18.17
CA ALA A 266 1.69 2.47 19.45
C ALA A 266 2.03 3.97 19.34
N ARG A 267 2.33 4.47 18.13
CA ARG A 267 2.64 5.89 17.87
C ARG A 267 1.47 6.71 17.34
N VAL A 268 0.32 6.09 17.09
CA VAL A 268 -0.87 6.80 16.61
C VAL A 268 -1.46 7.64 17.72
N ARG A 269 -1.92 8.86 17.39
CA ARG A 269 -2.50 9.83 18.32
C ARG A 269 -3.75 10.51 17.77
N CYS A 270 -4.29 10.01 16.66
CA CYS A 270 -5.54 10.47 16.06
C CYS A 270 -6.56 9.35 16.04
N PRO A 271 -7.86 9.64 15.84
CA PRO A 271 -8.88 8.61 15.66
C PRO A 271 -8.50 7.60 14.60
N VAL A 272 -8.79 6.31 14.85
CA VAL A 272 -8.47 5.22 13.91
C VAL A 272 -9.62 4.23 13.78
N LEU A 273 -9.95 3.89 12.55
CA LEU A 273 -10.85 2.79 12.20
C LEU A 273 -10.05 1.66 11.57
N VAL A 274 -10.10 0.47 12.16
CA VAL A 274 -9.51 -0.76 11.59
C VAL A 274 -10.65 -1.63 11.07
N ILE A 275 -10.55 -2.07 9.81
CA ILE A 275 -11.54 -2.92 9.14
C ILE A 275 -10.84 -4.20 8.66
N HIS A 276 -11.43 -5.37 8.95
CA HIS A 276 -10.82 -6.65 8.60
C HIS A 276 -11.86 -7.72 8.27
N GLY A 277 -11.53 -8.57 7.28
CA GLY A 277 -12.32 -9.70 6.85
C GLY A 277 -11.86 -11.01 7.52
N GLY A 278 -12.80 -11.83 7.98
CA GLY A 278 -12.46 -13.09 8.68
C GLY A 278 -11.89 -14.19 7.80
N LYS A 279 -12.09 -14.08 6.47
CA LYS A 279 -11.52 -14.99 5.47
C LYS A 279 -10.29 -14.41 4.78
N ASP A 280 -9.67 -13.39 5.38
CA ASP A 280 -8.41 -12.83 4.88
C ASP A 280 -7.28 -13.86 4.99
N ILE A 281 -6.68 -14.20 3.85
CA ILE A 281 -5.62 -15.21 3.75
C ILE A 281 -4.23 -14.65 4.09
N PHE A 282 -4.05 -13.32 4.05
CA PHE A 282 -2.75 -12.69 4.31
C PHE A 282 -2.51 -12.39 5.78
N THR A 283 -3.58 -12.06 6.52
CA THR A 283 -3.47 -11.72 7.94
C THR A 283 -4.61 -12.37 8.73
N ARG A 284 -4.26 -13.12 9.77
CA ARG A 284 -5.23 -13.78 10.66
C ARG A 284 -5.89 -12.76 11.59
N GLU A 285 -7.13 -13.01 11.99
CA GLU A 285 -7.86 -12.18 12.95
C GLU A 285 -7.06 -11.93 14.24
N ALA A 286 -6.46 -12.97 14.81
CA ALA A 286 -5.65 -12.84 16.04
C ALA A 286 -4.49 -11.86 15.90
N SER A 287 -3.86 -11.79 14.73
CA SER A 287 -2.77 -10.84 14.47
C SER A 287 -3.30 -9.41 14.32
N VAL A 288 -4.47 -9.23 13.70
CA VAL A 288 -5.13 -7.92 13.64
C VAL A 288 -5.60 -7.49 15.03
N GLU A 289 -6.08 -8.40 15.86
CA GLU A 289 -6.44 -8.11 17.25
C GLU A 289 -5.22 -7.60 18.04
N ARG A 290 -4.09 -8.32 17.99
CA ARG A 290 -2.84 -7.86 18.64
C ARG A 290 -2.43 -6.49 18.14
N PHE A 291 -2.44 -6.27 16.83
CA PHE A 291 -2.16 -4.97 16.22
C PHE A 291 -3.10 -3.88 16.75
N PHE A 292 -4.40 -4.16 16.84
CA PHE A 292 -5.41 -3.22 17.35
C PHE A 292 -5.18 -2.85 18.80
N GLN A 293 -4.77 -3.81 19.65
CA GLN A 293 -4.45 -3.56 21.06
C GLN A 293 -3.24 -2.65 21.26
N HIS A 294 -2.32 -2.57 20.27
CA HIS A 294 -1.17 -1.68 20.37
C HIS A 294 -1.50 -0.19 20.13
N PHE A 295 -2.70 0.15 19.64
CA PHE A 295 -3.11 1.56 19.64
C PHE A 295 -3.31 2.03 21.09
N PRO A 296 -2.80 3.23 21.47
CA PRO A 296 -2.90 3.72 22.85
C PRO A 296 -4.34 3.79 23.35
N GLU A 297 -4.54 3.58 24.65
CA GLU A 297 -5.88 3.62 25.29
C GLU A 297 -6.59 4.96 25.12
N GLY A 298 -5.85 6.06 25.18
CA GLY A 298 -6.40 7.42 24.98
C GLY A 298 -6.73 7.81 23.54
N VAL A 299 -6.56 6.89 22.57
CA VAL A 299 -6.93 7.12 21.17
C VAL A 299 -8.34 6.59 20.93
N ASP A 300 -9.19 7.41 20.27
CA ASP A 300 -10.48 6.95 19.75
C ASP A 300 -10.22 5.89 18.66
N LYS A 301 -10.31 4.61 19.07
CA LYS A 301 -10.04 3.46 18.20
C LYS A 301 -11.29 2.61 18.02
N THR A 302 -11.62 2.29 16.77
CA THR A 302 -12.76 1.45 16.40
C THR A 302 -12.28 0.29 15.55
N LYS A 303 -12.70 -0.94 15.86
CA LYS A 303 -12.49 -2.12 15.02
C LYS A 303 -13.81 -2.62 14.46
N LYS A 304 -13.84 -2.95 13.18
CA LYS A 304 -14.94 -3.60 12.48
C LYS A 304 -14.44 -4.88 11.85
N PHE A 305 -15.07 -5.98 12.23
CA PHE A 305 -14.74 -7.32 11.77
C PHE A 305 -15.91 -7.92 11.00
N TYR A 306 -15.61 -8.50 9.83
CA TYR A 306 -16.58 -9.10 8.92
C TYR A 306 -16.22 -10.57 8.68
N PRO A 307 -16.79 -11.52 9.47
CA PRO A 307 -16.36 -12.94 9.48
C PRO A 307 -16.47 -13.62 8.12
N GLY A 308 -17.44 -13.20 7.29
CA GLY A 308 -17.68 -13.75 5.95
C GLY A 308 -16.82 -13.17 4.85
N SER A 309 -16.19 -12.01 5.08
CA SER A 309 -15.49 -11.24 4.06
C SER A 309 -14.03 -11.64 3.91
N TYR A 310 -13.51 -11.42 2.70
CA TYR A 310 -12.14 -11.72 2.31
C TYR A 310 -11.22 -10.49 2.43
N HIS A 311 -10.08 -10.53 1.76
CA HIS A 311 -9.07 -9.47 1.85
C HIS A 311 -9.49 -8.15 1.18
N LEU A 312 -10.07 -8.21 -0.03
CA LEU A 312 -10.43 -7.01 -0.81
C LEU A 312 -11.82 -6.49 -0.43
N LEU A 313 -11.91 -5.83 0.72
CA LEU A 313 -13.16 -5.40 1.32
C LEU A 313 -13.94 -4.38 0.47
N MET A 314 -13.24 -3.57 -0.36
CA MET A 314 -13.88 -2.60 -1.26
C MET A 314 -14.63 -3.26 -2.43
N TYR A 315 -14.38 -4.54 -2.66
CA TYR A 315 -14.99 -5.35 -3.72
C TYR A 315 -15.88 -6.47 -3.17
N ASP A 316 -15.79 -6.79 -1.87
CA ASP A 316 -16.44 -7.95 -1.31
C ASP A 316 -17.97 -7.78 -1.19
N HIS A 317 -18.67 -8.87 -0.96
CA HIS A 317 -20.13 -8.89 -0.84
C HIS A 317 -20.66 -8.01 0.30
N ASP A 318 -19.89 -7.83 1.39
CA ASP A 318 -20.24 -6.91 2.49
C ASP A 318 -19.89 -5.43 2.21
N ARG A 319 -19.37 -5.06 1.04
CA ARG A 319 -18.84 -3.70 0.74
C ARG A 319 -19.82 -2.57 1.07
N GLU A 320 -21.12 -2.74 0.77
CA GLU A 320 -22.12 -1.70 1.05
C GLU A 320 -22.32 -1.49 2.57
N LYS A 321 -22.23 -2.55 3.36
CA LYS A 321 -22.27 -2.47 4.82
C LYS A 321 -21.00 -1.79 5.36
N ILE A 322 -19.85 -2.14 4.81
CA ILE A 322 -18.54 -1.52 5.14
C ILE A 322 -18.59 -0.03 4.82
N PHE A 323 -19.08 0.37 3.65
CA PHE A 323 -19.16 1.77 3.25
C PHE A 323 -20.08 2.60 4.14
N ARG A 324 -21.23 2.02 4.56
CA ARG A 324 -22.11 2.66 5.57
C ARG A 324 -21.42 2.85 6.92
N GLU A 325 -20.64 1.85 7.37
CA GLU A 325 -19.89 1.98 8.63
C GLU A 325 -18.77 3.03 8.51
N VAL A 326 -18.06 3.08 7.40
CA VAL A 326 -17.07 4.15 7.11
C VAL A 326 -17.77 5.52 7.14
N SER A 327 -18.89 5.67 6.43
CA SER A 327 -19.66 6.92 6.39
C SER A 327 -20.13 7.37 7.77
N LYS A 328 -20.62 6.41 8.59
CA LYS A 328 -21.06 6.66 9.97
C LYS A 328 -19.89 7.07 10.87
N TRP A 329 -18.74 6.40 10.71
CA TRP A 329 -17.55 6.71 11.50
C TRP A 329 -16.98 8.11 11.15
N LEU A 330 -16.93 8.44 9.86
CA LEU A 330 -16.52 9.79 9.41
C LEU A 330 -17.41 10.89 9.99
N GLY A 331 -18.70 10.64 10.13
CA GLY A 331 -19.66 11.59 10.75
C GLY A 331 -19.40 11.86 12.24
N LYS A 332 -18.65 11.00 12.93
CA LYS A 332 -18.28 11.17 14.35
C LYS A 332 -16.98 11.93 14.56
N LEU A 333 -16.20 12.15 13.50
CA LEU A 333 -14.95 12.90 13.59
C LEU A 333 -15.25 14.36 13.97
N LYS A 334 -14.89 14.74 15.19
CA LYS A 334 -15.05 16.11 15.73
C LYS A 334 -13.99 17.06 15.20
#